data_4f634d3ac4c0a307576bfff794c0da6a
#
_entry.id   4f634d3ac4c0a307576bfff794c0da6a
#
_cell.length_a   1.000
_cell.length_b   1.000
_cell.length_c   1.000
_cell.angle_alpha   90.00
_cell.angle_beta   90.00
_cell.angle_gamma   90.00
#
_symmetry.space_group_name_H-M   'P 1'
#
loop_
_entity.id
_entity.type
_entity.pdbx_description
1 polymer ?
#
loop_
_entity_poly.entity_id
_entity_poly.type
_entity_poly.pdbx_seq_one_letter_code
_entity_poly.pdbx_strand_id
1 'polypeptide(L)'
;MEKMREEKLKQAKEILRSLGLPKQQCNDRSAWVLLALAGVRPSDDWDVASAPLLPTVTIMDFIRTEYGKDYKPNSRETIRRQTLHQFDQAQIVDRNRDDPARATNSKAVSYTHLTLPTILLV
;
A
#
# COMPACT_ATOMS: atom_id res chain seq x y z
N MET A 1 -7.43 -9.86 -17.17
CA MET A 1 -6.65 -9.73 -15.93
C MET A 1 -5.63 -8.61 -16.00
N GLU A 2 -4.81 -8.60 -17.04
CA GLU A 2 -3.76 -7.56 -17.16
C GLU A 2 -4.34 -6.16 -17.26
N LYS A 3 -5.39 -6.00 -18.03
CA LYS A 3 -6.05 -4.69 -18.17
C LYS A 3 -6.62 -4.19 -16.85
N MET A 4 -7.21 -5.09 -16.07
CA MET A 4 -7.75 -4.73 -14.75
C MET A 4 -6.64 -4.30 -13.79
N ARG A 5 -5.50 -4.99 -13.84
CA ARG A 5 -4.33 -4.66 -13.02
C ARG A 5 -3.82 -3.26 -13.36
N GLU A 6 -3.72 -2.96 -14.64
CA GLU A 6 -3.24 -1.65 -15.12
C GLU A 6 -4.18 -0.53 -14.70
N GLU A 7 -5.49 -0.73 -14.79
CA GLU A 7 -6.48 0.26 -14.40
C GLU A 7 -6.39 0.55 -12.89
N LYS A 8 -6.29 -0.49 -12.07
CA LYS A 8 -6.16 -0.32 -10.62
C LYS A 8 -4.86 0.38 -10.26
N LEU A 9 -3.78 0.04 -10.96
CA LEU A 9 -2.50 0.70 -10.75
C LEU A 9 -2.58 2.20 -11.03
N LYS A 10 -3.22 2.56 -12.14
CA LYS A 10 -3.41 3.96 -12.53
C LYS A 10 -4.27 4.70 -11.50
N GLN A 11 -5.36 4.09 -11.07
CA GLN A 11 -6.25 4.67 -10.08
C GLN A 11 -5.53 4.88 -8.74
N ALA A 12 -4.72 3.89 -8.32
CA ALA A 12 -3.96 4.01 -7.09
C ALA A 12 -2.95 5.16 -7.15
N LYS A 13 -2.30 5.35 -8.30
CA LYS A 13 -1.38 6.49 -8.48
C LYS A 13 -2.12 7.83 -8.37
N GLU A 14 -3.32 7.91 -8.91
CA GLU A 14 -4.15 9.12 -8.81
C GLU A 14 -4.54 9.40 -7.36
N ILE A 15 -4.86 8.36 -6.59
CA ILE A 15 -5.16 8.50 -5.16
C ILE A 15 -3.94 9.04 -4.42
N LEU A 16 -2.76 8.49 -4.66
CA LEU A 16 -1.53 8.94 -4.02
C LEU A 16 -1.26 10.41 -4.31
N ARG A 17 -1.51 10.85 -5.54
CA ARG A 17 -1.36 12.25 -5.91
C ARG A 17 -2.35 13.12 -5.16
N SER A 18 -3.59 12.66 -5.03
CA SER A 18 -4.63 13.39 -4.30
C SER A 18 -4.30 13.52 -2.82
N LEU A 19 -3.57 12.54 -2.27
CA LEU A 19 -3.14 12.56 -0.87
C LEU A 19 -1.93 13.46 -0.62
N GLY A 20 -1.39 14.07 -1.67
CA GLY A 20 -0.32 15.04 -1.55
C GLY A 20 1.09 14.49 -1.62
N LEU A 21 1.25 13.24 -2.05
CA LEU A 21 2.60 12.69 -2.22
C LEU A 21 3.31 13.35 -3.40
N PRO A 22 4.64 13.58 -3.30
CA PRO A 22 5.42 14.08 -4.42
C PRO A 22 5.30 13.16 -5.63
N LYS A 23 5.42 13.72 -6.83
CA LYS A 23 5.31 12.96 -8.07
C LYS A 23 6.22 11.74 -8.08
N GLN A 24 7.43 11.88 -7.55
CA GLN A 24 8.41 10.79 -7.50
C GLN A 24 7.96 9.61 -6.64
N GLN A 25 7.06 9.87 -5.68
CA GLN A 25 6.51 8.84 -4.81
C GLN A 25 5.21 8.23 -5.36
N CYS A 26 4.66 8.80 -6.43
CA CYS A 26 3.47 8.27 -7.09
C CYS A 26 3.89 7.29 -8.19
N ASN A 27 4.65 6.27 -7.80
CA ASN A 27 5.21 5.27 -8.71
C ASN A 27 4.46 3.93 -8.57
N ASP A 28 4.82 2.96 -9.41
CA ASP A 28 4.17 1.66 -9.42
C ASP A 28 4.25 0.96 -8.09
N ARG A 29 5.42 0.96 -7.45
CA ARG A 29 5.62 0.30 -6.17
C ARG A 29 4.70 0.90 -5.09
N SER A 30 4.63 2.22 -5.03
CA SER A 30 3.75 2.90 -4.06
C SER A 30 2.28 2.57 -4.33
N ALA A 31 1.88 2.50 -5.60
CA ALA A 31 0.52 2.17 -5.97
C ALA A 31 0.16 0.74 -5.55
N TRP A 32 1.05 -0.23 -5.80
CA TRP A 32 0.79 -1.61 -5.37
C TRP A 32 0.72 -1.74 -3.86
N VAL A 33 1.56 -1.02 -3.13
CA VAL A 33 1.52 -1.02 -1.67
C VAL A 33 0.20 -0.45 -1.17
N LEU A 34 -0.29 0.64 -1.78
CA LEU A 34 -1.59 1.21 -1.41
C LEU A 34 -2.72 0.20 -1.65
N LEU A 35 -2.72 -0.48 -2.80
CA LEU A 35 -3.72 -1.50 -3.12
C LEU A 35 -3.70 -2.64 -2.10
N ALA A 36 -2.52 -3.07 -1.68
CA ALA A 36 -2.37 -4.10 -0.66
C ALA A 36 -2.91 -3.62 0.69
N LEU A 37 -2.59 -2.40 1.07
CA LEU A 37 -3.04 -1.84 2.35
C LEU A 37 -4.56 -1.67 2.39
N ALA A 38 -5.19 -1.43 1.25
CA ALA A 38 -6.65 -1.31 1.15
C ALA A 38 -7.32 -2.65 0.91
N GLY A 39 -6.56 -3.68 0.53
CA GLY A 39 -7.10 -4.99 0.23
C GLY A 39 -7.90 -5.03 -1.08
N VAL A 40 -7.59 -4.15 -2.03
CA VAL A 40 -8.32 -4.04 -3.30
C VAL A 40 -7.62 -4.88 -4.36
N ARG A 41 -8.32 -5.92 -4.84
CA ARG A 41 -7.83 -6.78 -5.92
C ARG A 41 -8.16 -6.19 -7.28
N PRO A 42 -7.53 -6.67 -8.37
CA PRO A 42 -7.76 -6.08 -9.70
C PRO A 42 -9.23 -6.06 -10.13
N SER A 43 -10.00 -7.06 -9.74
CA SER A 43 -11.43 -7.16 -10.11
C SER A 43 -12.36 -6.46 -9.12
N ASP A 44 -11.84 -5.93 -8.01
CA ASP A 44 -12.65 -5.28 -7.00
C ASP A 44 -12.89 -3.82 -7.34
N ASP A 45 -14.03 -3.29 -6.88
CA ASP A 45 -14.24 -1.85 -6.84
C ASP A 45 -13.64 -1.28 -5.57
N TRP A 46 -13.34 0.01 -5.56
CA TRP A 46 -12.75 0.66 -4.39
C TRP A 46 -13.69 0.69 -3.18
N ASP A 47 -14.98 0.44 -3.37
CA ASP A 47 -15.93 0.41 -2.27
C ASP A 47 -15.70 -0.77 -1.31
N VAL A 48 -14.95 -1.79 -1.73
CA VAL A 48 -14.57 -2.90 -0.86
C VAL A 48 -13.30 -2.62 -0.06
N ALA A 49 -12.72 -1.43 -0.22
CA ALA A 49 -11.49 -1.07 0.49
C ALA A 49 -11.70 -1.20 1.99
N SER A 50 -10.73 -1.80 2.66
CA SER A 50 -10.73 -2.00 4.10
C SER A 50 -9.43 -1.45 4.68
N ALA A 51 -9.27 -1.54 6.00
CA ALA A 51 -8.07 -1.03 6.66
C ALA A 51 -7.44 -2.12 7.53
N PRO A 52 -7.00 -3.23 6.92
CA PRO A 52 -6.34 -4.27 7.69
C PRO A 52 -4.98 -3.79 8.21
N LEU A 53 -4.53 -4.41 9.28
CA LEU A 53 -3.20 -4.17 9.82
C LEU A 53 -2.27 -5.23 9.24
N LEU A 54 -1.32 -4.82 8.39
CA LEU A 54 -0.52 -5.73 7.59
C LEU A 54 0.98 -5.54 7.82
N PRO A 55 1.72 -6.61 8.11
CA PRO A 55 3.19 -6.56 8.05
C PRO A 55 3.67 -6.52 6.59
N THR A 56 4.89 -6.08 6.39
CA THR A 56 5.44 -5.87 5.04
C THR A 56 5.41 -7.15 4.20
N VAL A 57 5.69 -8.30 4.81
CA VAL A 57 5.68 -9.58 4.09
C VAL A 57 4.30 -9.89 3.52
N THR A 58 3.24 -9.61 4.28
CA THR A 58 1.87 -9.82 3.82
C THR A 58 1.53 -8.87 2.68
N ILE A 59 2.00 -7.63 2.75
CA ILE A 59 1.85 -6.65 1.65
C ILE A 59 2.51 -7.19 0.38
N MET A 60 3.73 -7.69 0.48
CA MET A 60 4.45 -8.26 -0.65
C MET A 60 3.74 -9.48 -1.25
N ASP A 61 3.21 -10.35 -0.39
CA ASP A 61 2.46 -11.52 -0.84
C ASP A 61 1.19 -11.13 -1.60
N PHE A 62 0.47 -10.12 -1.12
CA PHE A 62 -0.71 -9.60 -1.80
C PHE A 62 -0.35 -9.07 -3.20
N ILE A 63 0.71 -8.29 -3.30
CA ILE A 63 1.15 -7.73 -4.58
C ILE A 63 1.50 -8.85 -5.56
N ARG A 64 2.22 -9.88 -5.10
CA ARG A 64 2.59 -11.02 -5.92
C ARG A 64 1.37 -11.80 -6.39
N THR A 65 0.47 -12.13 -5.47
CA THR A 65 -0.69 -12.98 -5.74
C THR A 65 -1.71 -12.27 -6.62
N GLU A 66 -2.01 -11.01 -6.32
CA GLU A 66 -3.10 -10.29 -6.97
C GLU A 66 -2.66 -9.48 -8.17
N TYR A 67 -1.43 -8.97 -8.16
CA TYR A 67 -0.94 -8.09 -9.23
C TYR A 67 0.23 -8.67 -10.01
N GLY A 68 0.69 -9.85 -9.64
CA GLY A 68 1.70 -10.56 -10.42
C GLY A 68 3.11 -10.01 -10.32
N LYS A 69 3.36 -9.08 -9.38
CA LYS A 69 4.69 -8.51 -9.20
C LYS A 69 5.40 -9.20 -8.05
N ASP A 70 6.41 -9.99 -8.38
CA ASP A 70 7.14 -10.79 -7.41
C ASP A 70 8.41 -10.04 -6.95
N TYR A 71 8.28 -9.36 -5.81
CA TYR A 71 9.44 -8.75 -5.16
C TYR A 71 10.22 -9.82 -4.41
N LYS A 72 11.53 -9.82 -4.57
CA LYS A 72 12.40 -10.75 -3.85
C LYS A 72 12.42 -10.42 -2.35
N PRO A 73 12.72 -11.40 -1.50
CA PRO A 73 12.72 -11.17 -0.04
C PRO A 73 13.60 -9.99 0.41
N ASN A 74 14.71 -9.74 -0.28
CA ASN A 74 15.59 -8.62 0.07
C ASN A 74 14.99 -7.25 -0.29
N SER A 75 13.88 -7.22 -1.03
CA SER A 75 13.18 -5.98 -1.34
C SER A 75 12.30 -5.49 -0.18
N ARG A 76 12.10 -6.32 0.85
CA ARG A 76 11.27 -5.95 2.01
C ARG A 76 11.77 -4.65 2.65
N GLU A 77 13.07 -4.53 2.83
CA GLU A 77 13.66 -3.34 3.45
C GLU A 77 13.47 -2.10 2.58
N THR A 78 13.61 -2.25 1.26
CA THR A 78 13.40 -1.17 0.31
C THR A 78 11.95 -0.67 0.37
N ILE A 79 10.97 -1.61 0.39
CA ILE A 79 9.56 -1.26 0.48
C ILE A 79 9.28 -0.52 1.79
N ARG A 80 9.82 -1.01 2.89
CA ARG A 80 9.63 -0.40 4.19
C ARG A 80 10.22 1.01 4.25
N ARG A 81 11.45 1.20 3.78
CA ARG A 81 12.14 2.49 3.86
C ARG A 81 11.67 3.49 2.83
N GLN A 82 11.47 3.07 1.60
CA GLN A 82 11.22 3.99 0.50
C GLN A 82 9.75 4.19 0.19
N THR A 83 8.87 3.31 0.64
CA THR A 83 7.44 3.43 0.38
C THR A 83 6.66 3.62 1.67
N LEU A 84 6.71 2.65 2.57
CA LEU A 84 5.92 2.69 3.80
C LEU A 84 6.34 3.82 4.73
N HIS A 85 7.63 4.10 4.80
CA HIS A 85 8.13 5.22 5.60
C HIS A 85 7.61 6.55 5.05
N GLN A 86 7.58 6.71 3.73
CA GLN A 86 7.05 7.92 3.10
C GLN A 86 5.54 8.05 3.36
N PHE A 87 4.83 6.94 3.33
CA PHE A 87 3.40 6.94 3.66
C PHE A 87 3.17 7.32 5.12
N ASP A 88 4.01 6.84 6.02
CA ASP A 88 3.93 7.17 7.44
C ASP A 88 4.17 8.66 7.67
N GLN A 89 5.18 9.22 7.02
CA GLN A 89 5.50 10.65 7.13
C GLN A 89 4.39 11.53 6.53
N ALA A 90 3.74 11.06 5.47
CA ALA A 90 2.63 11.78 4.85
C ALA A 90 1.31 11.56 5.59
N GLN A 91 1.31 10.80 6.67
CA GLN A 91 0.12 10.47 7.46
C GLN A 91 -0.94 9.71 6.65
N ILE A 92 -0.50 8.90 5.69
CA ILE A 92 -1.38 8.04 4.90
C ILE A 92 -1.60 6.71 5.62
N VAL A 93 -0.59 6.24 6.38
CA VAL A 93 -0.66 5.00 7.15
C VAL A 93 -0.31 5.26 8.60
N ASP A 94 -0.75 4.34 9.46
CA ASP A 94 -0.39 4.28 10.86
C ASP A 94 0.46 3.02 11.07
N ARG A 95 1.59 3.18 11.72
CA ARG A 95 2.52 2.09 11.97
C ARG A 95 2.26 1.50 13.35
N ASN A 96 2.16 0.16 13.42
CA ASN A 96 2.02 -0.57 14.68
C ASN A 96 0.83 -0.09 15.52
N ARG A 97 -0.32 0.13 14.89
CA ARG A 97 -1.52 0.64 15.58
C ARG A 97 -1.93 -0.25 16.74
N ASP A 98 -1.72 -1.57 16.61
CA ASP A 98 -2.05 -2.55 17.65
C ASP A 98 -1.04 -2.55 18.79
N ASP A 99 0.20 -2.13 18.53
CA ASP A 99 1.29 -2.16 19.51
C ASP A 99 2.29 -1.04 19.20
N PRO A 100 2.01 0.20 19.65
CA PRO A 100 2.91 1.33 19.38
C PRO A 100 4.32 1.15 19.91
N ALA A 101 4.52 0.27 20.89
CA ALA A 101 5.84 0.03 21.47
C ALA A 101 6.68 -0.97 20.67
N ARG A 102 6.09 -1.59 19.62
CA ARG A 102 6.82 -2.57 18.80
C ARG A 102 8.02 -1.90 18.13
N ALA A 103 9.18 -2.57 18.17
CA ALA A 103 10.40 -2.03 17.58
C ALA A 103 10.24 -1.86 16.06
N THR A 104 10.77 -0.74 15.54
CA THR A 104 10.65 -0.39 14.12
C THR A 104 11.33 -1.43 13.22
N ASN A 105 12.37 -2.09 13.69
CA ASN A 105 13.10 -3.10 12.91
C ASN A 105 12.55 -4.51 13.11
N SER A 106 11.48 -4.68 13.86
CA SER A 106 10.85 -5.99 14.05
C SER A 106 10.21 -6.45 12.73
N LYS A 107 10.27 -7.76 12.45
CA LYS A 107 9.59 -8.35 11.31
C LYS A 107 8.09 -8.24 11.43
N ALA A 108 7.58 -8.02 12.64
CA ALA A 108 6.15 -7.89 12.88
C ALA A 108 5.65 -6.44 12.77
N VAL A 109 6.49 -5.48 12.38
CA VAL A 109 6.05 -4.11 12.14
C VAL A 109 4.92 -4.12 11.12
N SER A 110 3.78 -3.54 11.47
CA SER A 110 2.55 -3.62 10.70
C SER A 110 2.03 -2.23 10.36
N TYR A 111 1.30 -2.14 9.25
CA TYR A 111 0.82 -0.88 8.71
C TYR A 111 -0.66 -0.97 8.37
N THR A 112 -1.39 0.13 8.55
CA THR A 112 -2.77 0.26 8.10
C THR A 112 -2.94 1.66 7.50
N HIS A 113 -3.72 1.77 6.41
CA HIS A 113 -3.97 3.09 5.84
C HIS A 113 -4.95 3.86 6.73
N LEU A 114 -4.76 5.19 6.79
CA LEU A 114 -5.58 6.06 7.63
C LEU A 114 -6.76 6.65 6.87
N THR A 115 -6.57 6.95 5.58
CA THR A 115 -7.62 7.59 4.80
C THR A 115 -7.42 7.34 3.31
N LEU A 116 -8.54 7.33 2.56
CA LEU A 116 -8.55 7.34 1.11
C LEU A 116 -9.48 8.47 0.67
N PRO A 117 -9.16 9.16 -0.44
CA PRO A 117 -10.06 10.21 -0.96
C PRO A 117 -11.42 9.63 -1.29
N THR A 118 -12.48 10.19 -0.74
CA THR A 118 -13.85 9.72 -0.93
C THR A 118 -14.27 9.79 -2.39
N ILE A 119 -13.78 10.78 -3.10
CA ILE A 119 -14.16 11.02 -4.50
C ILE A 119 -13.82 9.82 -5.39
N LEU A 120 -12.81 9.04 -5.04
CA LEU A 120 -12.40 7.89 -5.83
C LEU A 120 -13.09 6.60 -5.39
N LEU A 121 -13.91 6.66 -4.36
CA LEU A 121 -14.69 5.52 -3.87
C LEU A 121 -16.09 5.47 -4.45
N VAL A 122 -16.44 6.43 -5.25
CA VAL A 122 -17.79 6.57 -5.84
C VAL A 122 -17.85 5.89 -7.18
#